data_cc50b4c201bdf201ba72701849de5c08
#
_entry.id   cc50b4c201bdf201ba72701849de5c08
#
_cell.length_a   1.000
_cell.length_b   1.000
_cell.length_c   1.000
_cell.angle_alpha   90.00
_cell.angle_beta   90.00
_cell.angle_gamma   90.00
#
_symmetry.space_group_name_H-M   'P 1'
#
loop_
_entity.id
_entity.type
_entity.pdbx_description
1 polymer ?
#
loop_
_entity_poly.entity_id
_entity_poly.type
_entity_poly.pdbx_seq_one_letter_code
_entity_poly.pdbx_strand_id
1 'polypeptide(L)'
;IQTGISSIDALATLIRGQKLPIFSGSGMKHNELAVQIVRQSTISDNEDFAIVFAAMGVKNDVANYFRTSFEEANVMNRVVMFLNLSNDPIIERIMTPRCALTAAEYLAFTLHKHILVILTDMTSYAEALREFSSSKGEIPSRKGFPGYLYSDLASLYERAGMIEGVEGSVTQIPILTMPNDDITHPIPDLTGYITEGQIVLDRDLDYKGIY
;
A
#
# COMPACT_ATOMS: atom_id res chain seq x y z
N ILE A 1 -8.64 10.24 8.76
CA ILE A 1 -8.88 8.79 8.98
C ILE A 1 -8.18 8.39 10.26
N GLN A 2 -8.91 7.75 11.16
CA GLN A 2 -8.36 7.15 12.36
C GLN A 2 -7.99 5.69 12.06
N THR A 3 -6.71 5.35 12.21
CA THR A 3 -6.22 3.99 11.93
C THR A 3 -6.44 3.04 13.12
N GLY A 4 -6.73 3.58 14.29
CA GLY A 4 -6.80 2.83 15.54
C GLY A 4 -5.44 2.52 16.17
N ILE A 5 -4.36 3.01 15.56
CA ILE A 5 -2.99 2.87 16.08
C ILE A 5 -2.56 4.22 16.62
N SER A 6 -2.43 4.33 17.93
CA SER A 6 -2.22 5.61 18.63
C SER A 6 -0.96 6.35 18.18
N SER A 7 0.12 5.66 17.86
CA SER A 7 1.35 6.27 17.35
C SER A 7 1.15 6.90 15.97
N ILE A 8 0.39 6.25 15.09
CA ILE A 8 0.06 6.80 13.77
C ILE A 8 -0.90 7.98 13.93
N ASP A 9 -1.99 7.78 14.66
CA ASP A 9 -3.05 8.77 14.79
C ASP A 9 -2.57 10.05 15.50
N ALA A 10 -1.60 9.94 16.42
CA ALA A 10 -1.07 11.09 17.18
C ALA A 10 0.14 11.77 16.51
N LEU A 11 1.05 11.00 15.90
CA LEU A 11 2.34 11.53 15.42
C LEU A 11 2.44 11.64 13.90
N ALA A 12 1.71 10.81 13.17
CA ALA A 12 1.69 10.76 11.72
C ALA A 12 0.25 10.70 11.20
N THR A 13 -0.59 11.58 11.69
CA THR A 13 -2.04 11.62 11.42
C THR A 13 -2.35 11.47 9.93
N LEU A 14 -3.15 10.47 9.58
CA LEU A 14 -3.53 10.18 8.21
C LEU A 14 -4.67 11.12 7.76
N ILE A 15 -4.33 12.09 6.95
CA ILE A 15 -5.29 13.05 6.39
C ILE A 15 -5.94 12.46 5.15
N ARG A 16 -7.21 12.76 4.92
CA ARG A 16 -7.92 12.33 3.70
C ARG A 16 -7.22 12.87 2.45
N GLY A 17 -7.03 12.00 1.47
CA GLY A 17 -6.34 12.35 0.23
C GLY A 17 -4.81 12.30 0.32
N GLN A 18 -4.25 11.96 1.48
CA GLN A 18 -2.81 11.82 1.70
C GLN A 18 -2.31 10.43 1.31
N LYS A 19 -1.04 10.34 1.02
CA LYS A 19 -0.28 9.10 0.82
C LYS A 19 0.80 8.98 1.89
N LEU A 20 0.63 8.02 2.79
CA LEU A 20 1.52 7.79 3.91
C LEU A 20 2.11 6.37 3.83
N PRO A 21 3.35 6.20 3.35
CA PRO A 21 3.96 4.90 3.20
C PRO A 21 4.46 4.35 4.53
N ILE A 22 4.45 3.01 4.62
CA ILE A 22 5.08 2.26 5.71
C ILE A 22 6.30 1.53 5.15
N PHE A 23 7.46 1.84 5.68
CA PHE A 23 8.72 1.20 5.36
C PHE A 23 8.99 0.10 6.37
N SER A 24 9.00 -1.15 5.90
CA SER A 24 9.25 -2.34 6.71
C SER A 24 10.54 -3.02 6.29
N GLY A 25 10.96 -4.01 7.04
CA GLY A 25 12.04 -4.92 6.69
C GLY A 25 11.51 -6.34 6.43
N SER A 26 12.32 -7.15 5.78
CA SER A 26 11.98 -8.57 5.56
C SER A 26 11.80 -9.30 6.89
N GLY A 27 10.72 -10.05 7.02
CA GLY A 27 10.38 -10.83 8.21
C GLY A 27 9.77 -10.01 9.37
N MET A 28 9.54 -8.72 9.20
CA MET A 28 8.84 -7.90 10.19
C MET A 28 7.30 -8.01 10.06
N LYS A 29 6.59 -7.56 11.07
CA LYS A 29 5.13 -7.74 11.22
C LYS A 29 4.29 -6.70 10.46
N HIS A 30 4.70 -6.32 9.25
CA HIS A 30 3.96 -5.35 8.44
C HIS A 30 2.61 -5.88 7.92
N ASN A 31 2.47 -7.19 7.74
CA ASN A 31 1.19 -7.80 7.36
C ASN A 31 0.17 -7.71 8.49
N GLU A 32 0.59 -7.99 9.72
CA GLU A 32 -0.24 -7.85 10.92
C GLU A 32 -0.64 -6.40 11.15
N LEU A 33 0.26 -5.46 10.93
CA LEU A 33 -0.02 -4.04 10.99
C LEU A 33 -1.06 -3.63 9.94
N ALA A 34 -0.93 -4.09 8.70
CA ALA A 34 -1.90 -3.84 7.65
C ALA A 34 -3.30 -4.38 8.00
N VAL A 35 -3.37 -5.61 8.52
CA VAL A 35 -4.63 -6.22 8.99
C VAL A 35 -5.25 -5.40 10.12
N GLN A 36 -4.45 -4.96 11.07
CA GLN A 36 -4.94 -4.15 12.19
C GLN A 36 -5.51 -2.81 11.70
N ILE A 37 -4.85 -2.15 10.78
CA ILE A 37 -5.35 -0.91 10.16
C ILE A 37 -6.69 -1.16 9.47
N VAL A 38 -6.82 -2.22 8.68
CA VAL A 38 -8.08 -2.57 7.99
C VAL A 38 -9.22 -2.82 8.99
N ARG A 39 -8.92 -3.53 10.07
CA ARG A 39 -9.93 -3.88 11.10
C ARG A 39 -10.41 -2.68 11.89
N GLN A 40 -9.53 -1.75 12.20
CA GLN A 40 -9.77 -0.65 13.16
C GLN A 40 -10.06 0.70 12.49
N SER A 41 -9.72 0.85 11.20
CA SER A 41 -9.87 2.14 10.53
C SER A 41 -11.31 2.62 10.50
N THR A 42 -11.47 3.88 10.87
CA THR A 42 -12.76 4.58 10.90
C THR A 42 -12.61 6.02 10.43
N ILE A 43 -13.73 6.60 10.06
CA ILE A 43 -13.87 8.04 9.86
C ILE A 43 -14.85 8.56 10.92
N SER A 44 -14.68 9.80 11.37
CA SER A 44 -15.65 10.50 12.22
C SER A 44 -16.93 10.79 11.43
N ASP A 45 -18.08 10.69 12.13
CA ASP A 45 -19.38 11.22 11.71
C ASP A 45 -20.12 10.53 10.55
N ASN A 46 -20.46 9.25 10.68
CA ASN A 46 -21.40 8.55 9.76
C ASN A 46 -21.14 8.71 8.25
N GLU A 47 -19.95 9.09 7.85
CA GLU A 47 -19.59 9.20 6.45
C GLU A 47 -19.33 7.80 5.85
N ASP A 48 -19.66 7.65 4.59
CA ASP A 48 -19.44 6.41 3.85
C ASP A 48 -17.94 6.12 3.68
N PHE A 49 -17.45 5.10 4.37
CA PHE A 49 -16.06 4.66 4.37
C PHE A 49 -15.92 3.23 3.86
N ALA A 50 -14.95 3.03 2.98
CA ALA A 50 -14.58 1.69 2.52
C ALA A 50 -13.07 1.58 2.32
N ILE A 51 -12.59 0.35 2.22
CA ILE A 51 -11.17 0.03 2.08
C ILE A 51 -10.98 -0.76 0.79
N VAL A 52 -9.98 -0.39 0.02
CA VAL A 52 -9.47 -1.19 -1.10
C VAL A 52 -8.11 -1.75 -0.69
N PHE A 53 -8.02 -3.06 -0.60
CA PHE A 53 -6.82 -3.77 -0.19
C PHE A 53 -6.21 -4.51 -1.38
N ALA A 54 -5.00 -4.16 -1.75
CA ALA A 54 -4.27 -4.81 -2.83
C ALA A 54 -2.98 -5.42 -2.31
N ALA A 55 -2.81 -6.73 -2.52
CA ALA A 55 -1.61 -7.46 -2.19
C ALA A 55 -0.93 -7.97 -3.47
N MET A 56 0.33 -7.63 -3.66
CA MET A 56 1.13 -7.97 -4.83
C MET A 56 2.25 -8.94 -4.47
N GLY A 57 2.29 -10.08 -5.15
CA GLY A 57 3.35 -11.06 -5.01
C GLY A 57 3.41 -11.75 -3.65
N VAL A 58 2.27 -11.90 -2.99
CA VAL A 58 2.18 -12.57 -1.69
C VAL A 58 2.10 -14.09 -1.83
N LYS A 59 2.60 -14.81 -0.81
CA LYS A 59 2.44 -16.26 -0.74
C LYS A 59 1.00 -16.64 -0.41
N ASN A 60 0.61 -17.87 -0.74
CA ASN A 60 -0.74 -18.38 -0.50
C ASN A 60 -1.15 -18.33 0.99
N ASP A 61 -0.24 -18.62 1.90
CA ASP A 61 -0.47 -18.57 3.34
C ASP A 61 -0.77 -17.13 3.80
N VAL A 62 -0.02 -16.15 3.28
CA VAL A 62 -0.24 -14.72 3.57
C VAL A 62 -1.58 -14.23 2.99
N ALA A 63 -1.91 -14.62 1.75
CA ALA A 63 -3.19 -14.28 1.14
C ALA A 63 -4.38 -14.86 1.93
N ASN A 64 -4.27 -16.11 2.38
CA ASN A 64 -5.26 -16.74 3.24
C ASN A 64 -5.36 -16.06 4.61
N TYR A 65 -4.23 -15.67 5.19
CA TYR A 65 -4.20 -14.91 6.44
C TYR A 65 -4.99 -13.60 6.31
N PHE A 66 -4.79 -12.83 5.26
CA PHE A 66 -5.56 -11.60 5.03
C PHE A 66 -7.05 -11.89 4.93
N ARG A 67 -7.44 -12.83 4.09
CA ARG A 67 -8.85 -13.16 3.89
C ARG A 67 -9.53 -13.63 5.17
N THR A 68 -8.93 -14.59 5.85
CA THR A 68 -9.47 -15.12 7.10
C THR A 68 -9.57 -14.04 8.18
N SER A 69 -8.53 -13.22 8.32
CA SER A 69 -8.53 -12.13 9.30
C SER A 69 -9.64 -11.10 9.05
N PHE A 70 -9.93 -10.79 7.81
CA PHE A 70 -11.01 -9.84 7.46
C PHE A 70 -12.40 -10.47 7.61
N GLU A 71 -12.56 -11.75 7.30
CA GLU A 71 -13.78 -12.50 7.54
C GLU A 71 -14.10 -12.60 9.03
N GLU A 72 -13.13 -12.99 9.85
CA GLU A 72 -13.28 -13.09 11.31
C GLU A 72 -13.57 -11.75 11.98
N ALA A 73 -13.03 -10.67 11.45
CA ALA A 73 -13.31 -9.32 11.94
C ALA A 73 -14.64 -8.73 11.45
N ASN A 74 -15.38 -9.43 10.60
CA ASN A 74 -16.62 -8.97 9.97
C ASN A 74 -16.48 -7.64 9.21
N VAL A 75 -15.34 -7.39 8.58
CA VAL A 75 -15.06 -6.16 7.82
C VAL A 75 -15.18 -6.35 6.31
N MET A 76 -15.44 -7.57 5.83
CA MET A 76 -15.52 -7.88 4.39
C MET A 76 -16.60 -7.09 3.65
N ASN A 77 -17.62 -6.63 4.33
CA ASN A 77 -18.69 -5.81 3.75
C ASN A 77 -18.21 -4.39 3.33
N ARG A 78 -17.06 -3.94 3.82
CA ARG A 78 -16.46 -2.64 3.51
C ARG A 78 -15.08 -2.75 2.86
N VAL A 79 -14.64 -3.95 2.49
CA VAL A 79 -13.30 -4.20 1.92
C VAL A 79 -13.45 -4.79 0.52
N VAL A 80 -12.78 -4.18 -0.45
CA VAL A 80 -12.56 -4.76 -1.78
C VAL A 80 -11.13 -5.27 -1.84
N MET A 81 -10.95 -6.56 -2.13
CA MET A 81 -9.65 -7.21 -2.14
C MET A 81 -9.18 -7.50 -3.56
N PHE A 82 -7.93 -7.13 -3.84
CA PHE A 82 -7.18 -7.53 -5.04
C PHE A 82 -5.96 -8.33 -4.60
N LEU A 83 -5.93 -9.61 -4.89
CA LEU A 83 -4.86 -10.51 -4.49
C LEU A 83 -4.10 -11.01 -5.72
N ASN A 84 -2.81 -10.71 -5.78
CA ASN A 84 -1.87 -11.30 -6.71
C ASN A 84 -0.89 -12.18 -5.93
N LEU A 85 -0.83 -13.45 -6.30
CA LEU A 85 0.02 -14.43 -5.64
C LEU A 85 1.44 -14.42 -6.22
N SER A 86 2.39 -14.92 -5.45
CA SER A 86 3.80 -14.96 -5.86
C SER A 86 4.07 -15.83 -7.09
N ASN A 87 3.20 -16.79 -7.37
CA ASN A 87 3.26 -17.68 -8.54
C ASN A 87 2.42 -17.21 -9.73
N ASP A 88 1.68 -16.09 -9.58
CA ASP A 88 0.95 -15.49 -10.69
C ASP A 88 1.90 -14.77 -11.66
N PRO A 89 1.52 -14.59 -12.94
CA PRO A 89 2.33 -13.87 -13.90
C PRO A 89 2.68 -12.45 -13.46
N ILE A 90 3.91 -12.01 -13.75
CA ILE A 90 4.37 -10.66 -13.35
C ILE A 90 3.53 -9.54 -13.93
N ILE A 91 2.95 -9.74 -15.10
CA ILE A 91 2.10 -8.73 -15.75
C ILE A 91 0.83 -8.45 -14.92
N GLU A 92 0.27 -9.50 -14.32
CA GLU A 92 -0.88 -9.35 -13.42
C GLU A 92 -0.49 -8.57 -12.16
N ARG A 93 0.74 -8.78 -11.64
CA ARG A 93 1.27 -8.03 -10.50
C ARG A 93 1.42 -6.54 -10.81
N ILE A 94 1.87 -6.20 -12.02
CA ILE A 94 1.97 -4.82 -12.48
C ILE A 94 0.57 -4.18 -12.63
N MET A 95 -0.42 -4.95 -13.03
CA MET A 95 -1.79 -4.45 -13.21
C MET A 95 -2.58 -4.33 -11.91
N THR A 96 -2.29 -5.15 -10.91
CA THR A 96 -3.06 -5.22 -9.65
C THR A 96 -3.24 -3.87 -8.96
N PRO A 97 -2.20 -3.06 -8.69
CA PRO A 97 -2.39 -1.76 -8.03
C PRO A 97 -3.16 -0.77 -8.91
N ARG A 98 -3.03 -0.85 -10.23
CA ARG A 98 -3.79 0.00 -11.16
C ARG A 98 -5.27 -0.31 -11.11
N CYS A 99 -5.64 -1.59 -11.11
CA CYS A 99 -7.04 -2.03 -10.98
C CYS A 99 -7.61 -1.61 -9.62
N ALA A 100 -6.84 -1.80 -8.54
CA ALA A 100 -7.25 -1.41 -7.20
C ALA A 100 -7.52 0.09 -7.08
N LEU A 101 -6.63 0.92 -7.61
CA LEU A 101 -6.79 2.38 -7.60
C LEU A 101 -7.94 2.84 -8.49
N THR A 102 -8.18 2.19 -9.61
CA THR A 102 -9.34 2.49 -10.47
C THR A 102 -10.65 2.18 -9.74
N ALA A 103 -10.72 1.06 -9.04
CA ALA A 103 -11.88 0.74 -8.20
C ALA A 103 -12.06 1.77 -7.07
N ALA A 104 -10.96 2.16 -6.42
CA ALA A 104 -10.97 3.18 -5.36
C ALA A 104 -11.47 4.53 -5.87
N GLU A 105 -11.00 4.99 -7.03
CA GLU A 105 -11.44 6.24 -7.64
C GLU A 105 -12.93 6.22 -8.01
N TYR A 106 -13.41 5.10 -8.54
CA TYR A 106 -14.85 4.96 -8.83
C TYR A 106 -15.68 5.06 -7.55
N LEU A 107 -15.30 4.35 -6.49
CA LEU A 107 -15.99 4.40 -5.21
C LEU A 107 -15.93 5.80 -4.57
N ALA A 108 -14.79 6.49 -4.68
CA ALA A 108 -14.61 7.80 -4.09
C ALA A 108 -15.31 8.90 -4.88
N PHE A 109 -15.10 8.98 -6.18
CA PHE A 109 -15.50 10.14 -6.97
C PHE A 109 -16.84 9.97 -7.69
N THR A 110 -17.30 8.74 -7.89
CA THR A 110 -18.63 8.46 -8.47
C THR A 110 -19.65 8.14 -7.40
N LEU A 111 -19.27 7.38 -6.37
CA LEU A 111 -20.17 6.97 -5.27
C LEU A 111 -19.97 7.80 -3.99
N HIS A 112 -19.13 8.84 -4.03
CA HIS A 112 -18.91 9.81 -2.95
C HIS A 112 -18.46 9.20 -1.60
N LYS A 113 -17.63 8.15 -1.67
CA LYS A 113 -17.12 7.47 -0.47
C LYS A 113 -15.71 7.95 -0.12
N HIS A 114 -15.37 7.87 1.15
CA HIS A 114 -13.97 8.03 1.58
C HIS A 114 -13.27 6.67 1.54
N ILE A 115 -12.25 6.55 0.70
CA ILE A 115 -11.58 5.27 0.44
C ILE A 115 -10.16 5.30 1.01
N LEU A 116 -9.84 4.29 1.81
CA LEU A 116 -8.47 3.98 2.20
C LEU A 116 -7.96 2.84 1.31
N VAL A 117 -6.89 3.10 0.58
CA VAL A 117 -6.22 2.10 -0.26
C VAL A 117 -4.96 1.62 0.45
N ILE A 118 -4.84 0.32 0.67
CA ILE A 118 -3.62 -0.30 1.19
C ILE A 118 -2.98 -1.11 0.06
N LEU A 119 -1.74 -0.78 -0.26
CA LEU A 119 -0.96 -1.44 -1.31
C LEU A 119 0.23 -2.17 -0.67
N THR A 120 0.21 -3.48 -0.63
CA THR A 120 1.29 -4.30 -0.08
C THR A 120 1.64 -5.46 -1.04
N ASP A 121 2.86 -5.77 -1.38
CA ASP A 121 4.11 -5.12 -1.08
C ASP A 121 4.60 -4.36 -2.32
N MET A 122 4.89 -3.08 -2.18
CA MET A 122 5.34 -2.25 -3.30
C MET A 122 6.75 -2.64 -3.78
N THR A 123 7.53 -3.30 -2.94
CA THR A 123 8.82 -3.87 -3.37
C THR A 123 8.61 -5.02 -4.35
N SER A 124 7.66 -5.91 -4.11
CA SER A 124 7.30 -6.98 -5.06
C SER A 124 6.79 -6.41 -6.39
N TYR A 125 6.04 -5.32 -6.33
CA TYR A 125 5.60 -4.60 -7.52
C TYR A 125 6.78 -4.04 -8.34
N ALA A 126 7.72 -3.36 -7.69
CA ALA A 126 8.89 -2.79 -8.34
C ALA A 126 9.82 -3.87 -8.91
N GLU A 127 9.95 -5.01 -8.23
CA GLU A 127 10.70 -6.16 -8.77
C GLU A 127 10.02 -6.75 -10.02
N ALA A 128 8.70 -6.78 -10.09
CA ALA A 128 7.98 -7.17 -11.30
C ALA A 128 8.25 -6.19 -12.46
N LEU A 129 8.32 -4.89 -12.21
CA LEU A 129 8.72 -3.90 -13.21
C LEU A 129 10.15 -4.12 -13.70
N ARG A 130 11.07 -4.42 -12.80
CA ARG A 130 12.48 -4.72 -13.13
C ARG A 130 12.56 -5.94 -14.05
N GLU A 131 11.88 -7.01 -13.71
CA GLU A 131 11.85 -8.24 -14.52
C GLU A 131 11.24 -7.99 -15.91
N PHE A 132 10.13 -7.26 -15.96
CA PHE A 132 9.46 -6.92 -17.21
C PHE A 132 10.33 -6.05 -18.12
N SER A 133 10.96 -5.00 -17.57
CA SER A 133 11.88 -4.12 -18.28
C SER A 133 13.10 -4.91 -18.80
N SER A 134 13.67 -5.77 -17.98
CA SER A 134 14.77 -6.64 -18.36
C SER A 134 14.39 -7.61 -19.51
N SER A 135 13.20 -8.17 -19.47
CA SER A 135 12.72 -9.06 -20.53
C SER A 135 12.53 -8.37 -21.88
N LYS A 136 12.29 -7.06 -21.87
CA LYS A 136 12.24 -6.21 -23.08
C LYS A 136 13.59 -5.73 -23.57
N GLY A 137 14.67 -6.00 -22.84
CA GLY A 137 16.00 -5.52 -23.18
C GLY A 137 16.20 -4.02 -23.02
N GLU A 138 15.40 -3.39 -22.15
CA GLU A 138 15.55 -1.97 -21.82
C GLU A 138 16.86 -1.72 -21.05
N ILE A 139 17.45 -0.56 -21.24
CA ILE A 139 18.71 -0.19 -20.56
C ILE A 139 18.42 -0.02 -19.07
N PRO A 140 19.05 -0.79 -18.17
CA PRO A 140 18.81 -0.70 -16.75
C PRO A 140 19.39 0.60 -16.17
N SER A 141 18.69 1.14 -15.18
CA SER A 141 19.15 2.24 -14.34
C SER A 141 19.70 1.71 -13.00
N ARG A 142 19.64 2.50 -11.96
CA ARG A 142 20.13 2.18 -10.61
C ARG A 142 19.61 0.83 -10.11
N LYS A 143 20.53 -0.05 -9.69
CA LYS A 143 20.26 -1.43 -9.22
C LYS A 143 19.42 -2.30 -10.18
N GLY A 144 19.48 -2.03 -11.47
CA GLY A 144 18.77 -2.81 -12.50
C GLY A 144 17.31 -2.45 -12.68
N PHE A 145 16.78 -1.48 -11.96
CA PHE A 145 15.42 -0.99 -12.15
C PHE A 145 15.31 -0.16 -13.45
N PRO A 146 14.11 -0.11 -14.06
CA PRO A 146 13.92 0.74 -15.24
C PRO A 146 14.10 2.22 -14.91
N GLY A 147 14.57 2.99 -15.88
CA GLY A 147 14.76 4.44 -15.71
C GLY A 147 13.48 5.20 -15.38
N TYR A 148 12.32 4.64 -15.73
CA TYR A 148 10.98 5.19 -15.44
C TYR A 148 10.40 4.75 -14.09
N LEU A 149 11.17 4.11 -13.19
CA LEU A 149 10.64 3.64 -11.90
C LEU A 149 9.99 4.78 -11.10
N TYR A 150 10.63 5.96 -11.07
CA TYR A 150 10.07 7.12 -10.37
C TYR A 150 8.71 7.53 -10.94
N SER A 151 8.63 7.74 -12.24
CA SER A 151 7.38 8.16 -12.89
C SER A 151 6.29 7.08 -12.80
N ASP A 152 6.66 5.82 -12.82
CA ASP A 152 5.71 4.72 -12.64
C ASP A 152 5.14 4.69 -11.22
N LEU A 153 5.98 4.76 -10.19
CA LEU A 153 5.52 4.86 -8.80
C LEU A 153 4.71 6.13 -8.56
N ALA A 154 5.14 7.26 -9.11
CA ALA A 154 4.39 8.52 -9.03
C ALA A 154 3.01 8.38 -9.68
N SER A 155 2.90 7.68 -10.80
CA SER A 155 1.62 7.44 -11.46
C SER A 155 0.61 6.66 -10.61
N LEU A 156 1.06 5.90 -9.65
CA LEU A 156 0.23 5.22 -8.66
C LEU A 156 -0.05 6.11 -7.44
N TYR A 157 0.99 6.65 -6.82
CA TYR A 157 0.85 7.38 -5.56
C TYR A 157 0.13 8.72 -5.74
N GLU A 158 0.31 9.41 -6.84
CA GLU A 158 -0.36 10.69 -7.14
C GLU A 158 -1.87 10.54 -7.45
N ARG A 159 -2.37 9.32 -7.51
CA ARG A 159 -3.82 9.05 -7.59
C ARG A 159 -4.53 9.22 -6.24
N ALA A 160 -3.80 9.35 -5.14
CA ALA A 160 -4.36 9.78 -3.87
C ALA A 160 -4.73 11.25 -3.92
N GLY A 161 -5.88 11.61 -3.40
CA GLY A 161 -6.30 13.01 -3.37
C GLY A 161 -7.79 13.21 -3.14
N MET A 162 -8.17 14.45 -3.22
CA MET A 162 -9.55 14.93 -3.19
C MET A 162 -9.79 15.83 -4.41
N ILE A 163 -10.98 15.79 -4.96
CA ILE A 163 -11.38 16.65 -6.08
C ILE A 163 -12.28 17.75 -5.54
N GLU A 164 -11.97 19.00 -5.86
CA GLU A 164 -12.79 20.15 -5.47
C GLU A 164 -14.22 20.02 -5.98
N GLY A 165 -15.19 20.22 -5.10
CA GLY A 165 -16.62 20.11 -5.43
C GLY A 165 -17.16 18.68 -5.51
N VAL A 166 -16.34 17.66 -5.25
CA VAL A 166 -16.78 16.27 -5.19
C VAL A 166 -16.56 15.74 -3.76
N GLU A 167 -17.64 15.24 -3.17
CA GLU A 167 -17.49 14.48 -1.91
C GLU A 167 -16.78 13.17 -2.19
N GLY A 168 -15.94 12.76 -1.25
CA GLY A 168 -15.14 11.55 -1.38
C GLY A 168 -13.63 11.85 -1.44
N SER A 169 -12.85 10.84 -1.14
CA SER A 169 -11.39 10.93 -1.13
C SER A 169 -10.74 9.58 -1.38
N VAL A 170 -9.55 9.60 -1.96
CA VAL A 170 -8.66 8.45 -2.07
C VAL A 170 -7.43 8.72 -1.22
N THR A 171 -7.27 7.94 -0.16
CA THR A 171 -6.11 7.99 0.74
C THR A 171 -5.32 6.70 0.59
N GLN A 172 -4.00 6.77 0.56
CA GLN A 172 -3.15 5.60 0.32
C GLN A 172 -2.21 5.34 1.50
N ILE A 173 -2.08 4.07 1.85
CA ILE A 173 -1.00 3.52 2.69
C ILE A 173 -0.23 2.50 1.85
N PRO A 174 0.79 2.92 1.10
CA PRO A 174 1.71 1.97 0.47
C PRO A 174 2.60 1.33 1.52
N ILE A 175 2.72 0.01 1.49
CA ILE A 175 3.64 -0.74 2.36
C ILE A 175 4.73 -1.33 1.48
N LEU A 176 5.97 -1.11 1.86
CA LEU A 176 7.13 -1.67 1.17
C LEU A 176 8.09 -2.32 2.16
N THR A 177 8.84 -3.31 1.67
CA THR A 177 9.95 -3.92 2.40
C THR A 177 11.26 -3.37 1.85
N MET A 178 12.12 -2.89 2.75
CA MET A 178 13.45 -2.39 2.38
C MET A 178 14.41 -3.57 2.24
N PRO A 179 14.98 -3.81 1.04
CA PRO A 179 16.01 -4.83 0.89
C PRO A 179 17.22 -4.53 1.78
N ASN A 180 17.64 -5.51 2.59
CA ASN A 180 18.71 -5.37 3.59
C ASN A 180 18.51 -4.23 4.61
N ASP A 181 17.27 -3.85 4.89
CA ASP A 181 16.92 -2.69 5.73
C ASP A 181 17.54 -1.36 5.25
N ASP A 182 17.88 -1.28 3.97
CA ASP A 182 18.53 -0.12 3.35
C ASP A 182 17.50 0.90 2.87
N ILE A 183 17.32 1.96 3.63
CA ILE A 183 16.42 3.07 3.28
C ILE A 183 16.89 3.85 2.04
N THR A 184 18.17 3.71 1.66
CA THR A 184 18.73 4.35 0.45
C THR A 184 18.52 3.53 -0.82
N HIS A 185 17.92 2.34 -0.71
CA HIS A 185 17.54 1.52 -1.86
C HIS A 185 16.55 2.31 -2.75
N PRO A 186 16.58 2.14 -4.09
CA PRO A 186 15.72 2.92 -5.00
C PRO A 186 14.25 2.94 -4.64
N ILE A 187 13.69 1.86 -4.15
CA ILE A 187 12.26 1.76 -3.87
C ILE A 187 11.86 2.66 -2.69
N PRO A 188 12.42 2.55 -1.46
CA PRO A 188 12.11 3.46 -0.38
C PRO A 188 12.57 4.88 -0.66
N ASP A 189 13.72 5.07 -1.30
CA ASP A 189 14.26 6.37 -1.65
C ASP A 189 13.29 7.17 -2.53
N LEU A 190 12.87 6.60 -3.66
CA LEU A 190 11.91 7.24 -4.57
C LEU A 190 10.53 7.42 -3.96
N THR A 191 10.06 6.45 -3.19
CA THR A 191 8.78 6.55 -2.47
C THR A 191 8.80 7.73 -1.49
N GLY A 192 9.90 7.93 -0.78
CA GLY A 192 10.08 9.05 0.14
C GLY A 192 10.02 10.42 -0.55
N TYR A 193 10.47 10.52 -1.80
CA TYR A 193 10.37 11.77 -2.59
C TYR A 193 8.94 12.06 -3.09
N ILE A 194 8.15 11.03 -3.33
CA ILE A 194 6.79 11.19 -3.88
C ILE A 194 5.77 11.49 -2.79
N THR A 195 5.99 11.01 -1.57
CA THR A 195 5.03 11.02 -0.46
C THR A 195 5.31 12.15 0.55
N GLU A 196 4.30 12.52 1.33
CA GLU A 196 4.38 13.64 2.28
C GLU A 196 5.06 13.29 3.62
N GLY A 197 5.36 12.04 3.84
CA GLY A 197 5.99 11.54 5.06
C GLY A 197 6.16 10.03 4.98
N GLN A 198 6.62 9.41 6.05
CA GLN A 198 6.82 7.97 6.09
C GLN A 198 6.83 7.45 7.52
N ILE A 199 6.38 6.21 7.68
CA ILE A 199 6.50 5.46 8.91
C ILE A 199 7.56 4.38 8.68
N VAL A 200 8.58 4.34 9.52
CA VAL A 200 9.64 3.33 9.46
C VAL A 200 9.46 2.37 10.62
N LEU A 201 9.30 1.09 10.32
CA LEU A 201 9.28 0.04 11.34
C LEU A 201 10.72 -0.27 11.76
N ASP A 202 10.99 -0.17 13.05
CA ASP A 202 12.32 -0.37 13.61
C ASP A 202 12.53 -1.84 14.00
N ARG A 203 13.57 -2.45 13.43
CA ARG A 203 13.90 -3.86 13.68
C ARG A 203 14.36 -4.12 15.12
N ASP A 204 15.04 -3.17 15.75
CA ASP A 204 15.50 -3.33 17.12
C ASP A 204 14.33 -3.31 18.11
N LEU A 205 13.29 -2.55 17.83
CA LEU A 205 12.05 -2.58 18.61
C LEU A 205 11.30 -3.90 18.41
N ASP A 206 11.25 -4.40 17.19
CA ASP A 206 10.65 -5.72 16.89
C ASP A 206 11.35 -6.85 17.65
N TYR A 207 12.68 -6.86 17.67
CA TYR A 207 13.45 -7.83 18.45
C TYR A 207 13.22 -7.73 19.97
N LYS A 208 12.92 -6.55 20.48
CA LYS A 208 12.58 -6.34 21.90
C LYS A 208 11.12 -6.69 22.22
N GLY A 209 10.33 -7.11 21.22
CA GLY A 209 8.92 -7.42 21.40
C GLY A 209 8.05 -6.19 21.68
N ILE A 210 8.48 -5.02 21.23
CA ILE A 210 7.75 -3.75 21.35
C ILE A 210 7.07 -3.51 20.00
N TYR A 211 5.77 -3.74 19.96
CA TYR A 211 4.94 -3.53 18.76
C TYR A 211 3.54 -3.08 19.12
#